data_4d69290369e9e44967f114092d85392a
#
_entry.id   4d69290369e9e44967f114092d85392a
#
_cell.length_a   1.000
_cell.length_b   1.000
_cell.length_c   1.000
_cell.angle_alpha   90.00
_cell.angle_beta   90.00
_cell.angle_gamma   90.00
#
_symmetry.space_group_name_H-M   'P 1'
#
loop_
_entity.id
_entity.type
_entity.pdbx_description
1 polymer ?
#
loop_
_entity_poly.entity_id
_entity_poly.type
_entity_poly.pdbx_seq_one_letter_code
_entity_poly.pdbx_strand_id
1 'polypeptide(L)'
;MVLMVDIALKQPQNSPIGRVINDFTQSYGGLAPVVNQVIQRRIETALTPAVMGLILLIVVARLFPRFWRKDATNDFERITYSPPTGLALLLLACATGLVLIPEFLYLRDNFGWRMNTVFKFYYQAWVMFSIVAAYGVYSIVADRHGRRFGFLPTLIYILVVVMVVGLGALYPVFGFYHRMFVETGRVSAQNPNTSPLTLDSGPTLISTPDYQALMCLAEKVGQADVVIAEARPQGNRINYNVQHGRAGTLTGIPVILGWQGHQSQWRGDTYTQAVGTRESDLDVLYTSTSIADAMTIIQRYGIDYILYGTKEREYYGTGGEAKFLDNFEVVCISDVGNTRIYRVIERYNPFAGR
;
A
#
# COMPACT_ATOMS: atom_id res chain seq x y z
N MET A 1 -26.33 -14.06 -5.28
CA MET A 1 -25.77 -13.78 -6.59
C MET A 1 -26.84 -13.49 -7.63
N VAL A 2 -27.81 -14.36 -7.88
CA VAL A 2 -28.89 -14.11 -8.86
C VAL A 2 -29.65 -12.81 -8.56
N LEU A 3 -30.00 -12.55 -7.29
CA LEU A 3 -30.68 -11.32 -6.87
C LEU A 3 -29.83 -10.08 -7.12
N MET A 4 -28.53 -10.11 -6.86
CA MET A 4 -27.62 -8.97 -7.13
C MET A 4 -27.46 -8.71 -8.64
N VAL A 5 -27.40 -9.77 -9.45
CA VAL A 5 -27.39 -9.64 -10.91
C VAL A 5 -28.68 -9.03 -11.41
N ASP A 6 -29.83 -9.47 -10.89
CA ASP A 6 -31.15 -8.94 -11.27
C ASP A 6 -31.30 -7.45 -10.87
N ILE A 7 -30.85 -7.07 -9.67
CA ILE A 7 -30.83 -5.66 -9.23
C ILE A 7 -29.89 -4.83 -10.10
N ALA A 8 -28.73 -5.36 -10.44
CA ALA A 8 -27.75 -4.69 -11.26
C ALA A 8 -28.25 -4.47 -12.70
N LEU A 9 -28.93 -5.47 -13.28
CA LEU A 9 -29.51 -5.41 -14.62
C LEU A 9 -30.70 -4.44 -14.73
N LYS A 10 -31.37 -4.15 -13.62
CA LYS A 10 -32.48 -3.19 -13.53
C LYS A 10 -32.02 -1.74 -13.38
N GLN A 11 -30.71 -1.50 -13.23
CA GLN A 11 -30.18 -0.14 -13.12
C GLN A 11 -30.23 0.58 -14.47
N PRO A 12 -30.59 1.89 -14.49
CA PRO A 12 -30.54 2.70 -15.71
C PRO A 12 -29.14 2.63 -16.36
N GLN A 13 -29.08 2.46 -17.67
CA GLN A 13 -27.80 2.37 -18.39
C GLN A 13 -26.88 3.58 -18.18
N ASN A 14 -27.46 4.73 -17.92
CA ASN A 14 -26.72 5.97 -17.64
C ASN A 14 -26.26 6.10 -16.18
N SER A 15 -26.66 5.21 -15.29
CA SER A 15 -26.16 5.19 -13.91
C SER A 15 -24.70 4.72 -13.86
N PRO A 16 -23.90 5.12 -12.85
CA PRO A 16 -22.53 4.63 -12.69
C PRO A 16 -22.44 3.10 -12.71
N ILE A 17 -23.40 2.43 -12.07
CA ILE A 17 -23.49 0.97 -12.02
C ILE A 17 -23.88 0.40 -13.39
N GLY A 18 -24.86 1.01 -14.07
CA GLY A 18 -25.31 0.57 -15.39
C GLY A 18 -24.20 0.67 -16.43
N ARG A 19 -23.39 1.72 -16.42
CA ARG A 19 -22.22 1.86 -17.32
C ARG A 19 -21.18 0.77 -17.07
N VAL A 20 -20.81 0.52 -15.82
CA VAL A 20 -19.85 -0.55 -15.47
C VAL A 20 -20.34 -1.90 -15.95
N ILE A 21 -21.63 -2.21 -15.78
CA ILE A 21 -22.23 -3.49 -16.22
C ILE A 21 -22.21 -3.58 -17.74
N ASN A 22 -22.57 -2.50 -18.43
CA ASN A 22 -22.60 -2.47 -19.90
C ASN A 22 -21.20 -2.65 -20.49
N ASP A 23 -20.21 -1.89 -20.00
CA ASP A 23 -18.81 -1.99 -20.43
C ASP A 23 -18.26 -3.40 -20.19
N PHE A 24 -18.57 -3.98 -19.03
CA PHE A 24 -18.17 -5.34 -18.70
C PHE A 24 -18.83 -6.39 -19.58
N THR A 25 -20.14 -6.28 -19.80
CA THR A 25 -20.87 -7.24 -20.66
C THR A 25 -20.45 -7.14 -22.10
N GLN A 26 -20.19 -5.94 -22.63
CA GLN A 26 -19.67 -5.75 -23.99
C GLN A 26 -18.28 -6.36 -24.16
N SER A 27 -17.39 -6.20 -23.17
CA SER A 27 -16.04 -6.75 -23.21
C SER A 27 -16.00 -8.29 -23.27
N TYR A 28 -17.07 -8.95 -22.83
CA TYR A 28 -17.18 -10.43 -22.80
C TYR A 28 -18.19 -11.00 -23.81
N GLY A 29 -18.64 -10.21 -24.78
CA GLY A 29 -19.53 -10.66 -25.84
C GLY A 29 -21.01 -10.84 -25.42
N GLY A 30 -21.41 -10.21 -24.31
CA GLY A 30 -22.78 -10.19 -23.82
C GLY A 30 -22.98 -10.78 -22.43
N LEU A 31 -24.20 -10.71 -21.92
CA LEU A 31 -24.53 -11.11 -20.56
C LEU A 31 -24.44 -12.64 -20.34
N ALA A 32 -24.92 -13.43 -21.30
CA ALA A 32 -24.96 -14.90 -21.16
C ALA A 32 -23.56 -15.53 -21.05
N PRO A 33 -22.57 -15.18 -21.87
CA PRO A 33 -21.19 -15.61 -21.68
C PRO A 33 -20.60 -15.22 -20.31
N VAL A 34 -20.86 -14.00 -19.86
CA VAL A 34 -20.41 -13.53 -18.54
C VAL A 34 -21.01 -14.37 -17.41
N VAL A 35 -22.31 -14.60 -17.43
CA VAL A 35 -23.00 -15.37 -16.40
C VAL A 35 -22.47 -16.82 -16.39
N ASN A 36 -22.34 -17.45 -17.54
CA ASN A 36 -21.80 -18.80 -17.65
C ASN A 36 -20.37 -18.89 -17.12
N GLN A 37 -19.50 -17.96 -17.49
CA GLN A 37 -18.12 -17.94 -17.00
C GLN A 37 -18.04 -17.71 -15.49
N VAL A 38 -18.89 -16.83 -14.93
CA VAL A 38 -18.96 -16.60 -13.48
C VAL A 38 -19.45 -17.86 -12.77
N ILE A 39 -20.49 -18.53 -13.29
CA ILE A 39 -21.01 -19.78 -12.70
C ILE A 39 -19.94 -20.87 -12.74
N GLN A 40 -19.29 -21.07 -13.88
CA GLN A 40 -18.25 -22.08 -14.03
C GLN A 40 -17.09 -21.84 -13.05
N ARG A 41 -16.56 -20.62 -12.99
CA ARG A 41 -15.50 -20.26 -12.02
C ARG A 41 -15.94 -20.45 -10.58
N ARG A 42 -17.22 -20.17 -10.25
CA ARG A 42 -17.74 -20.37 -8.89
C ARG A 42 -17.90 -21.83 -8.54
N ILE A 43 -18.23 -22.69 -9.48
CA ILE A 43 -18.27 -24.14 -9.26
C ILE A 43 -16.86 -24.67 -9.01
N GLU A 44 -15.89 -24.28 -9.85
CA GLU A 44 -14.49 -24.70 -9.72
C GLU A 44 -13.86 -24.25 -8.38
N THR A 45 -14.25 -23.10 -7.86
CA THR A 45 -13.72 -22.53 -6.60
C THR A 45 -14.69 -22.62 -5.43
N ALA A 46 -15.76 -23.42 -5.53
CA ALA A 46 -16.84 -23.46 -4.55
C ALA A 46 -16.42 -23.95 -3.15
N LEU A 47 -15.38 -24.77 -3.06
CA LEU A 47 -14.95 -25.40 -1.81
C LEU A 47 -14.60 -24.35 -0.74
N THR A 48 -13.79 -23.36 -1.07
CA THR A 48 -13.37 -22.33 -0.11
C THR A 48 -14.55 -21.50 0.44
N PRO A 49 -15.40 -20.87 -0.39
CA PRO A 49 -16.55 -20.13 0.12
C PRO A 49 -17.58 -21.03 0.82
N ALA A 50 -17.72 -22.29 0.42
CA ALA A 50 -18.60 -23.24 1.11
C ALA A 50 -18.10 -23.58 2.51
N VAL A 51 -16.81 -23.89 2.67
CA VAL A 51 -16.21 -24.16 3.98
C VAL A 51 -16.25 -22.93 4.87
N MET A 52 -15.86 -21.75 4.35
CA MET A 52 -15.93 -20.49 5.11
C MET A 52 -17.36 -20.13 5.49
N GLY A 53 -18.32 -20.31 4.59
CA GLY A 53 -19.74 -20.10 4.85
C GLY A 53 -20.27 -21.06 5.93
N LEU A 54 -19.87 -22.31 5.91
CA LEU A 54 -20.24 -23.30 6.93
C LEU A 54 -19.66 -22.93 8.31
N ILE A 55 -18.38 -22.55 8.37
CA ILE A 55 -17.75 -22.08 9.61
C ILE A 55 -18.52 -20.88 10.15
N LEU A 56 -18.80 -19.88 9.30
CA LEU A 56 -19.53 -18.69 9.70
C LEU A 56 -20.93 -19.03 10.23
N LEU A 57 -21.65 -19.93 9.56
CA LEU A 57 -22.96 -20.38 9.98
C LEU A 57 -22.91 -21.04 11.38
N ILE A 58 -21.96 -21.94 11.61
CA ILE A 58 -21.78 -22.62 12.89
C ILE A 58 -21.45 -21.60 13.99
N VAL A 59 -20.55 -20.65 13.70
CA VAL A 59 -20.13 -19.62 14.66
C VAL A 59 -21.30 -18.69 15.01
N VAL A 60 -22.03 -18.22 14.01
CA VAL A 60 -23.20 -17.36 14.21
C VAL A 60 -24.32 -18.10 14.99
N ALA A 61 -24.59 -19.36 14.64
CA ALA A 61 -25.53 -20.19 15.39
C ALA A 61 -25.12 -20.38 16.86
N ARG A 62 -23.81 -20.41 17.14
CA ARG A 62 -23.27 -20.55 18.50
C ARG A 62 -23.28 -19.22 19.25
N LEU A 63 -22.97 -18.10 18.57
CA LEU A 63 -23.00 -16.75 19.15
C LEU A 63 -24.45 -16.30 19.51
N PHE A 64 -25.40 -16.66 18.67
CA PHE A 64 -26.79 -16.23 18.81
C PHE A 64 -27.75 -17.40 19.05
N PRO A 65 -27.65 -18.12 20.16
CA PRO A 65 -28.51 -19.29 20.45
C PRO A 65 -29.96 -18.91 20.60
N ARG A 66 -30.28 -17.64 20.77
CA ARG A 66 -31.63 -17.10 20.88
C ARG A 66 -32.54 -17.50 19.71
N PHE A 67 -31.99 -17.61 18.51
CA PHE A 67 -32.78 -18.03 17.35
C PHE A 67 -33.14 -19.51 17.34
N TRP A 68 -32.43 -20.34 18.11
CA TRP A 68 -32.53 -21.80 18.06
C TRP A 68 -33.09 -22.43 19.33
N ARG A 69 -33.01 -21.72 20.48
CA ARG A 69 -33.49 -22.18 21.78
C ARG A 69 -34.68 -21.32 22.22
N LYS A 70 -35.88 -21.82 21.94
CA LYS A 70 -37.12 -21.13 22.32
C LYS A 70 -37.56 -21.40 23.79
N ASP A 71 -37.00 -22.45 24.40
CA ASP A 71 -37.48 -22.95 25.71
C ASP A 71 -36.81 -22.31 26.94
N ALA A 72 -35.81 -21.44 26.73
CA ALA A 72 -35.14 -20.76 27.84
C ALA A 72 -35.95 -19.57 28.34
N THR A 73 -36.20 -19.52 29.63
CA THR A 73 -37.02 -18.48 30.29
C THR A 73 -36.30 -17.15 30.42
N ASN A 74 -34.96 -17.19 30.49
CA ASN A 74 -34.09 -16.01 30.61
C ASN A 74 -33.03 -15.95 29.49
N ASP A 75 -32.70 -14.76 29.04
CA ASP A 75 -31.69 -14.55 27.97
C ASP A 75 -30.30 -15.05 28.39
N PHE A 76 -29.95 -14.98 29.68
CA PHE A 76 -28.67 -15.49 30.22
C PHE A 76 -28.56 -17.02 30.21
N GLU A 77 -29.67 -17.74 30.38
CA GLU A 77 -29.70 -19.19 30.32
C GLU A 77 -29.47 -19.76 28.93
N ARG A 78 -29.58 -18.89 27.89
CA ARG A 78 -29.37 -19.23 26.47
C ARG A 78 -27.90 -19.21 26.08
N ILE A 79 -27.10 -18.43 26.80
CA ILE A 79 -25.63 -18.32 26.54
C ILE A 79 -24.92 -19.39 27.36
N THR A 80 -24.36 -20.40 26.69
CA THR A 80 -23.71 -21.55 27.30
C THR A 80 -22.19 -21.51 27.18
N TYR A 81 -21.61 -20.38 26.83
CA TYR A 81 -20.17 -20.20 26.69
C TYR A 81 -19.65 -19.07 27.59
N SER A 82 -18.39 -19.20 28.01
CA SER A 82 -17.72 -18.18 28.81
C SER A 82 -17.42 -16.91 28.00
N PRO A 83 -17.27 -15.73 28.63
CA PRO A 83 -16.92 -14.50 27.91
C PRO A 83 -15.70 -14.62 26.99
N PRO A 84 -14.56 -15.25 27.38
CA PRO A 84 -13.44 -15.45 26.46
C PRO A 84 -13.80 -16.29 25.22
N THR A 85 -14.63 -17.33 25.40
CA THR A 85 -15.15 -18.11 24.26
C THR A 85 -16.02 -17.26 23.34
N GLY A 86 -16.85 -16.38 23.90
CA GLY A 86 -17.66 -15.45 23.14
C GLY A 86 -16.81 -14.51 22.28
N LEU A 87 -15.75 -13.94 22.87
CA LEU A 87 -14.79 -13.11 22.15
C LEU A 87 -14.08 -13.90 21.03
N ALA A 88 -13.62 -15.12 21.31
CA ALA A 88 -12.97 -15.97 20.31
C ALA A 88 -13.93 -16.30 19.14
N LEU A 89 -15.19 -16.61 19.44
CA LEU A 89 -16.21 -16.85 18.42
C LEU A 89 -16.49 -15.58 17.57
N LEU A 90 -16.52 -14.41 18.20
CA LEU A 90 -16.69 -13.14 17.50
C LEU A 90 -15.51 -12.85 16.57
N LEU A 91 -14.28 -13.00 17.06
CA LEU A 91 -13.06 -12.87 16.24
C LEU A 91 -13.05 -13.87 15.07
N LEU A 92 -13.49 -15.12 15.33
CA LEU A 92 -13.61 -16.14 14.29
C LEU A 92 -14.65 -15.75 13.22
N ALA A 93 -15.78 -15.21 13.63
CA ALA A 93 -16.80 -14.72 12.71
C ALA A 93 -16.26 -13.56 11.85
N CYS A 94 -15.63 -12.58 12.48
CA CYS A 94 -15.02 -11.44 11.77
C CYS A 94 -13.93 -11.90 10.80
N ALA A 95 -13.00 -12.74 11.22
CA ALA A 95 -11.94 -13.26 10.38
C ALA A 95 -12.47 -14.05 9.17
N THR A 96 -13.44 -14.93 9.42
CA THR A 96 -14.09 -15.71 8.36
C THR A 96 -14.84 -14.81 7.39
N GLY A 97 -15.52 -13.78 7.90
CA GLY A 97 -16.20 -12.76 7.10
C GLY A 97 -15.23 -11.98 6.22
N LEU A 98 -14.08 -11.55 6.76
CA LEU A 98 -13.06 -10.84 6.00
C LEU A 98 -12.45 -11.68 4.88
N VAL A 99 -12.34 -13.00 5.05
CA VAL A 99 -11.89 -13.91 3.99
C VAL A 99 -13.00 -14.14 2.95
N LEU A 100 -14.25 -14.20 3.39
CA LEU A 100 -15.38 -14.51 2.51
C LEU A 100 -15.84 -13.31 1.68
N ILE A 101 -15.80 -12.08 2.23
CA ILE A 101 -16.27 -10.87 1.55
C ILE A 101 -15.58 -10.64 0.19
N PRO A 102 -14.24 -10.75 0.05
CA PRO A 102 -13.55 -10.52 -1.24
C PRO A 102 -13.92 -11.53 -2.33
N GLU A 103 -14.56 -12.63 -1.97
CA GLU A 103 -15.09 -13.57 -2.96
C GLU A 103 -16.31 -13.02 -3.72
N PHE A 104 -17.00 -12.05 -3.14
CA PHE A 104 -18.22 -11.46 -3.69
C PHE A 104 -18.10 -9.98 -4.00
N LEU A 105 -17.35 -9.25 -3.17
CA LEU A 105 -17.23 -7.79 -3.21
C LEU A 105 -15.77 -7.38 -3.00
N TYR A 106 -15.30 -6.43 -3.79
CA TYR A 106 -14.00 -5.81 -3.59
C TYR A 106 -14.03 -4.33 -3.97
N LEU A 107 -13.12 -3.55 -3.38
CA LEU A 107 -12.93 -2.16 -3.74
C LEU A 107 -12.17 -2.08 -5.05
N ARG A 108 -12.79 -1.48 -6.06
CA ARG A 108 -12.12 -1.22 -7.34
C ARG A 108 -11.10 -0.11 -7.13
N ASP A 109 -9.87 -0.40 -7.51
CA ASP A 109 -8.76 0.53 -7.51
C ASP A 109 -8.02 0.50 -8.86
N ASN A 110 -6.88 1.19 -8.96
CA ASN A 110 -6.10 1.24 -10.19
C ASN A 110 -5.52 -0.12 -10.63
N PHE A 111 -5.49 -1.12 -9.75
CA PHE A 111 -5.11 -2.48 -10.13
C PHE A 111 -6.20 -3.20 -10.92
N GLY A 112 -7.44 -2.70 -10.89
CA GLY A 112 -8.57 -3.24 -11.65
C GLY A 112 -9.10 -4.59 -11.18
N TRP A 113 -8.54 -5.17 -10.10
CA TRP A 113 -8.90 -6.47 -9.56
C TRP A 113 -8.82 -6.53 -8.03
N ARG A 114 -9.21 -7.65 -7.44
CA ARG A 114 -9.41 -7.77 -5.98
C ARG A 114 -8.15 -7.86 -5.11
N MET A 115 -6.95 -7.83 -5.69
CA MET A 115 -5.69 -8.09 -4.99
C MET A 115 -5.48 -7.21 -3.75
N ASN A 116 -5.69 -5.91 -3.87
CA ASN A 116 -5.48 -4.98 -2.77
C ASN A 116 -6.49 -5.19 -1.62
N THR A 117 -7.75 -5.51 -1.95
CA THR A 117 -8.77 -5.85 -0.96
C THR A 117 -8.42 -7.16 -0.25
N VAL A 118 -8.03 -8.19 -1.01
CA VAL A 118 -7.58 -9.49 -0.46
C VAL A 118 -6.40 -9.29 0.48
N PHE A 119 -5.36 -8.55 0.04
CA PHE A 119 -4.18 -8.30 0.85
C PHE A 119 -4.53 -7.67 2.20
N LYS A 120 -5.31 -6.60 2.20
CA LYS A 120 -5.67 -5.88 3.43
C LYS A 120 -6.56 -6.71 4.35
N PHE A 121 -7.56 -7.40 3.80
CA PHE A 121 -8.51 -8.17 4.59
C PHE A 121 -7.89 -9.45 5.15
N TYR A 122 -7.08 -10.15 4.36
CA TYR A 122 -6.45 -11.38 4.80
C TYR A 122 -5.39 -11.15 5.87
N TYR A 123 -4.71 -10.00 5.84
CA TYR A 123 -3.78 -9.63 6.92
C TYR A 123 -4.49 -9.52 8.27
N GLN A 124 -5.65 -8.83 8.29
CA GLN A 124 -6.47 -8.71 9.51
C GLN A 124 -7.04 -10.07 9.94
N ALA A 125 -7.57 -10.83 8.97
CA ALA A 125 -8.09 -12.16 9.23
C ALA A 125 -7.03 -13.09 9.82
N TRP A 126 -5.80 -13.04 9.31
CA TRP A 126 -4.68 -13.84 9.79
C TRP A 126 -4.37 -13.58 11.28
N VAL A 127 -4.31 -12.32 11.70
CA VAL A 127 -4.10 -11.96 13.11
C VAL A 127 -5.24 -12.50 13.98
N MET A 128 -6.49 -12.32 13.54
CA MET A 128 -7.66 -12.82 14.30
C MET A 128 -7.66 -14.35 14.39
N PHE A 129 -7.40 -15.05 13.29
CA PHE A 129 -7.29 -16.52 13.30
C PHE A 129 -6.17 -17.01 14.21
N SER A 130 -5.04 -16.32 14.28
CA SER A 130 -3.93 -16.67 15.17
C SER A 130 -4.33 -16.59 16.64
N ILE A 131 -5.05 -15.54 17.03
CA ILE A 131 -5.58 -15.39 18.40
C ILE A 131 -6.60 -16.49 18.70
N VAL A 132 -7.52 -16.75 17.78
CA VAL A 132 -8.54 -17.81 17.94
C VAL A 132 -7.90 -19.18 18.02
N ALA A 133 -6.89 -19.47 17.21
CA ALA A 133 -6.16 -20.73 17.23
C ALA A 133 -5.44 -20.93 18.56
N ALA A 134 -4.75 -19.91 19.06
CA ALA A 134 -4.09 -19.96 20.37
C ALA A 134 -5.09 -20.23 21.51
N TYR A 135 -6.24 -19.54 21.50
CA TYR A 135 -7.32 -19.79 22.45
C TYR A 135 -7.87 -21.20 22.31
N GLY A 136 -8.05 -21.70 21.10
CA GLY A 136 -8.52 -23.07 20.84
C GLY A 136 -7.57 -24.11 21.43
N VAL A 137 -6.27 -23.94 21.24
CA VAL A 137 -5.23 -24.82 21.85
C VAL A 137 -5.34 -24.76 23.37
N TYR A 138 -5.40 -23.56 23.94
CA TYR A 138 -5.56 -23.40 25.40
C TYR A 138 -6.82 -24.11 25.92
N SER A 139 -7.98 -23.92 25.27
CA SER A 139 -9.25 -24.50 25.69
C SER A 139 -9.24 -26.03 25.64
N ILE A 140 -8.51 -26.62 24.69
CA ILE A 140 -8.44 -28.09 24.56
C ILE A 140 -7.44 -28.69 25.56
N VAL A 141 -6.31 -28.00 25.81
CA VAL A 141 -5.21 -28.57 26.62
C VAL A 141 -5.33 -28.20 28.08
N ALA A 142 -5.63 -26.95 28.41
CA ALA A 142 -5.57 -26.43 29.78
C ALA A 142 -6.94 -26.26 30.44
N ASP A 143 -7.98 -25.94 29.67
CA ASP A 143 -9.34 -25.74 30.22
C ASP A 143 -10.06 -27.08 30.40
N ARG A 144 -10.00 -27.60 31.63
CA ARG A 144 -10.60 -28.88 32.00
C ARG A 144 -12.10 -28.82 32.32
N HIS A 145 -12.75 -27.69 32.12
CA HIS A 145 -14.18 -27.50 32.38
C HIS A 145 -15.04 -28.22 31.34
N GLY A 146 -15.37 -29.47 31.60
CA GLY A 146 -16.51 -30.18 30.98
C GLY A 146 -16.21 -31.18 29.86
N ARG A 147 -15.01 -31.26 29.31
CA ARG A 147 -14.67 -32.28 28.30
C ARG A 147 -13.29 -32.88 28.56
N ARG A 148 -13.31 -34.10 29.05
CA ARG A 148 -12.06 -34.89 29.19
C ARG A 148 -11.83 -35.66 27.89
N PHE A 149 -11.02 -35.09 26.97
CA PHE A 149 -10.38 -35.92 25.98
C PHE A 149 -9.44 -36.88 26.74
N GLY A 150 -9.44 -38.15 26.33
CA GLY A 150 -8.48 -39.10 26.91
C GLY A 150 -7.04 -38.66 26.67
N PHE A 151 -6.10 -39.22 27.43
CA PHE A 151 -4.67 -38.86 27.31
C PHE A 151 -4.14 -38.97 25.88
N LEU A 152 -4.45 -40.07 25.20
CA LEU A 152 -3.93 -40.33 23.85
C LEU A 152 -4.40 -39.31 22.80
N PRO A 153 -5.69 -38.99 22.67
CA PRO A 153 -6.14 -37.95 21.73
C PRO A 153 -5.56 -36.56 22.04
N THR A 154 -5.41 -36.20 23.32
CA THR A 154 -4.78 -34.95 23.71
C THR A 154 -3.30 -34.90 23.32
N LEU A 155 -2.56 -36.01 23.54
CA LEU A 155 -1.15 -36.10 23.13
C LEU A 155 -1.01 -35.96 21.61
N ILE A 156 -1.82 -36.70 20.84
CA ILE A 156 -1.82 -36.60 19.36
C ILE A 156 -2.09 -35.16 18.92
N TYR A 157 -3.08 -34.51 19.52
CA TYR A 157 -3.41 -33.12 19.20
C TYR A 157 -2.22 -32.19 19.47
N ILE A 158 -1.57 -32.29 20.63
CA ILE A 158 -0.40 -31.48 20.98
C ILE A 158 0.75 -31.75 20.00
N LEU A 159 1.03 -33.00 19.62
CA LEU A 159 2.07 -33.33 18.65
C LEU A 159 1.78 -32.71 17.27
N VAL A 160 0.52 -32.75 16.82
CA VAL A 160 0.11 -32.10 15.56
C VAL A 160 0.28 -30.58 15.64
N VAL A 161 -0.14 -29.95 16.75
CA VAL A 161 0.03 -28.50 16.95
C VAL A 161 1.51 -28.11 16.93
N VAL A 162 2.36 -28.84 17.67
CA VAL A 162 3.82 -28.60 17.72
C VAL A 162 4.43 -28.76 16.32
N MET A 163 4.04 -29.79 15.59
CA MET A 163 4.51 -30.01 14.23
C MET A 163 4.09 -28.86 13.30
N VAL A 164 2.84 -28.45 13.32
CA VAL A 164 2.33 -27.35 12.46
C VAL A 164 3.00 -26.02 12.80
N VAL A 165 3.13 -25.69 14.09
CA VAL A 165 3.83 -24.48 14.55
C VAL A 165 5.31 -24.53 14.19
N GLY A 166 5.96 -25.69 14.38
CA GLY A 166 7.37 -25.90 14.04
C GLY A 166 7.63 -25.72 12.53
N LEU A 167 6.80 -26.33 11.69
CA LEU A 167 6.89 -26.14 10.23
C LEU A 167 6.60 -24.70 9.83
N GLY A 168 5.60 -24.07 10.45
CA GLY A 168 5.29 -22.66 10.21
C GLY A 168 6.44 -21.73 10.63
N ALA A 169 7.18 -22.05 11.68
CA ALA A 169 8.33 -21.29 12.16
C ALA A 169 9.55 -21.34 11.20
N LEU A 170 9.60 -22.30 10.29
CA LEU A 170 10.64 -22.33 9.25
C LEU A 170 10.54 -21.13 8.31
N TYR A 171 9.32 -20.69 7.99
CA TYR A 171 9.12 -19.56 7.08
C TYR A 171 9.78 -18.26 7.58
N PRO A 172 9.52 -17.76 8.81
CA PRO A 172 10.18 -16.56 9.28
C PRO A 172 11.70 -16.72 9.38
N VAL A 173 12.20 -17.89 9.75
CA VAL A 173 13.66 -18.15 9.83
C VAL A 173 14.30 -18.06 8.45
N PHE A 174 13.79 -18.81 7.47
CA PHE A 174 14.34 -18.78 6.12
C PHE A 174 14.03 -17.48 5.38
N GLY A 175 12.84 -16.89 5.58
CA GLY A 175 12.48 -15.61 5.02
C GLY A 175 13.36 -14.48 5.54
N PHE A 176 13.63 -14.46 6.85
CA PHE A 176 14.55 -13.51 7.44
C PHE A 176 15.97 -13.69 6.90
N TYR A 177 16.48 -14.93 6.90
CA TYR A 177 17.80 -15.25 6.35
C TYR A 177 17.92 -14.80 4.88
N HIS A 178 16.95 -15.17 4.05
CA HIS A 178 16.94 -14.79 2.64
C HIS A 178 16.92 -13.27 2.46
N ARG A 179 16.02 -12.58 3.16
CA ARG A 179 15.88 -11.13 3.07
C ARG A 179 17.12 -10.38 3.52
N MET A 180 17.73 -10.85 4.63
CA MET A 180 18.85 -10.17 5.26
C MET A 180 20.20 -10.46 4.61
N PHE A 181 20.37 -11.64 4.07
CA PHE A 181 21.69 -12.09 3.63
C PHE A 181 21.76 -12.37 2.12
N VAL A 182 20.73 -12.98 1.55
CA VAL A 182 20.74 -13.36 0.13
C VAL A 182 20.37 -12.19 -0.75
N GLU A 183 19.23 -11.55 -0.52
CA GLU A 183 18.78 -10.39 -1.33
C GLU A 183 19.71 -9.19 -1.21
N THR A 184 20.35 -8.99 -0.06
CA THR A 184 21.31 -7.90 0.14
C THR A 184 22.70 -8.22 -0.42
N GLY A 185 22.91 -9.42 -0.96
CA GLY A 185 24.22 -9.84 -1.50
C GLY A 185 25.29 -10.13 -0.44
N ARG A 186 24.93 -10.16 0.85
CA ARG A 186 25.90 -10.37 1.94
C ARG A 186 26.51 -11.78 1.97
N VAL A 187 25.80 -12.76 1.40
CA VAL A 187 26.33 -14.14 1.28
C VAL A 187 27.30 -14.29 0.13
N SER A 188 27.18 -13.48 -0.93
CA SER A 188 28.17 -13.41 -2.00
C SER A 188 29.17 -12.32 -1.67
N ALA A 189 30.45 -12.61 -1.70
CA ALA A 189 31.54 -11.67 -1.44
C ALA A 189 31.56 -10.44 -2.41
N GLN A 190 30.55 -10.29 -3.25
CA GLN A 190 30.40 -9.22 -4.23
C GLN A 190 30.05 -7.85 -3.61
N ASN A 191 29.62 -7.80 -2.36
CA ASN A 191 29.28 -6.52 -1.71
C ASN A 191 29.66 -6.53 -0.21
N PRO A 192 30.97 -6.48 0.12
CA PRO A 192 31.42 -6.46 1.50
C PRO A 192 31.00 -5.22 2.29
N ASN A 193 30.58 -4.15 1.60
CA ASN A 193 30.20 -2.85 2.16
C ASN A 193 28.69 -2.64 2.28
N THR A 194 27.89 -3.70 2.24
CA THR A 194 26.47 -3.53 2.55
C THR A 194 26.32 -3.03 3.98
N SER A 195 25.64 -1.90 4.10
CA SER A 195 25.30 -1.24 5.35
C SER A 195 24.80 -2.25 6.42
N PRO A 196 25.08 -2.03 7.70
CA PRO A 196 24.47 -2.83 8.74
C PRO A 196 22.94 -2.84 8.61
N LEU A 197 22.28 -3.77 9.30
CA LEU A 197 20.84 -3.96 9.31
C LEU A 197 20.11 -2.74 9.88
N THR A 198 20.02 -1.68 9.10
CA THR A 198 19.30 -0.46 9.41
C THR A 198 18.12 -0.33 8.45
N LEU A 199 17.13 0.44 8.83
CA LEU A 199 16.02 0.84 7.95
C LEU A 199 16.47 1.90 6.93
N ASP A 200 17.68 2.45 7.08
CA ASP A 200 18.25 3.43 6.19
C ASP A 200 18.87 2.76 4.96
N SER A 201 18.08 2.68 3.91
CA SER A 201 18.51 2.18 2.60
C SER A 201 18.76 3.30 1.59
N GLY A 202 18.65 4.56 2.00
CA GLY A 202 18.81 5.73 1.13
C GLY A 202 20.08 5.68 0.28
N PRO A 203 21.26 5.42 0.87
CA PRO A 203 22.52 5.33 0.10
C PRO A 203 22.59 4.24 -0.97
N THR A 204 21.71 3.24 -0.88
CA THR A 204 21.67 2.13 -1.85
C THR A 204 20.56 2.26 -2.88
N LEU A 205 19.57 3.10 -2.62
CA LEU A 205 18.39 3.26 -3.46
C LEU A 205 18.49 4.45 -4.42
N ILE A 206 19.23 5.47 -4.04
CA ILE A 206 19.50 6.63 -4.89
C ILE A 206 20.99 6.82 -5.11
N SER A 207 21.37 7.67 -6.04
CA SER A 207 22.79 7.97 -6.29
C SER A 207 23.44 8.60 -5.04
N THR A 208 24.68 8.22 -4.76
CA THR A 208 25.44 8.79 -3.63
C THR A 208 25.47 10.33 -3.64
N PRO A 209 25.70 10.98 -4.80
CA PRO A 209 25.70 12.45 -4.87
C PRO A 209 24.36 13.06 -4.45
N ASP A 210 23.23 12.50 -4.94
CA ASP A 210 21.91 13.01 -4.61
C ASP A 210 21.61 12.81 -3.12
N TYR A 211 21.99 11.65 -2.57
CA TYR A 211 21.81 11.35 -1.15
C TYR A 211 22.57 12.35 -0.27
N GLN A 212 23.86 12.59 -0.54
CA GLN A 212 24.67 13.52 0.23
C GLN A 212 24.11 14.95 0.22
N ALA A 213 23.71 15.43 -0.96
CA ALA A 213 23.15 16.78 -1.10
C ALA A 213 21.79 16.91 -0.37
N LEU A 214 20.95 15.89 -0.46
CA LEU A 214 19.63 15.90 0.21
C LEU A 214 19.76 15.79 1.74
N MET A 215 20.70 14.99 2.26
CA MET A 215 20.94 14.94 3.71
C MET A 215 21.51 16.25 4.22
N CYS A 216 22.43 16.88 3.49
CA CYS A 216 22.90 18.23 3.80
C CYS A 216 21.74 19.24 3.85
N LEU A 217 20.80 19.18 2.92
CA LEU A 217 19.63 20.07 2.94
C LEU A 217 18.73 19.78 4.14
N ALA A 218 18.43 18.52 4.42
CA ALA A 218 17.60 18.11 5.54
C ALA A 218 18.13 18.63 6.88
N GLU A 219 19.46 18.56 7.07
CA GLU A 219 20.13 19.09 8.27
C GLU A 219 20.00 20.61 8.37
N LYS A 220 20.17 21.33 7.26
CA LYS A 220 20.12 22.81 7.22
C LYS A 220 18.72 23.36 7.42
N VAL A 221 17.72 22.70 6.82
CA VAL A 221 16.33 23.17 6.81
C VAL A 221 15.61 22.80 8.11
N GLY A 222 15.92 21.64 8.69
CA GLY A 222 15.23 21.13 9.87
C GLY A 222 13.73 20.97 9.62
N GLN A 223 12.91 21.70 10.40
CA GLN A 223 11.43 21.65 10.30
C GLN A 223 10.83 22.91 9.65
N ALA A 224 11.60 23.66 8.88
CA ALA A 224 11.08 24.85 8.19
C ALA A 224 10.05 24.45 7.11
N ASP A 225 9.04 25.29 6.95
CA ASP A 225 8.03 25.12 5.88
C ASP A 225 8.59 25.66 4.57
N VAL A 226 9.20 24.79 3.80
CA VAL A 226 9.86 25.09 2.53
C VAL A 226 9.46 24.08 1.45
N VAL A 227 9.61 24.47 0.19
CA VAL A 227 9.27 23.65 -0.99
C VAL A 227 10.51 23.44 -1.84
N ILE A 228 10.75 22.20 -2.28
CA ILE A 228 11.83 21.86 -3.19
C ILE A 228 11.31 21.39 -4.54
N ALA A 229 11.95 21.86 -5.63
CA ALA A 229 11.75 21.31 -6.97
C ALA A 229 12.77 20.19 -7.24
N GLU A 230 12.30 19.10 -7.84
CA GLU A 230 13.09 18.00 -8.35
C GLU A 230 12.53 17.49 -9.69
N ALA A 231 13.30 16.70 -10.43
CA ALA A 231 12.89 16.15 -11.69
C ALA A 231 11.64 15.28 -11.57
N ARG A 232 10.70 15.49 -12.51
CA ARG A 232 9.52 14.63 -12.62
C ARG A 232 9.87 13.32 -13.35
N PRO A 233 9.11 12.23 -13.10
CA PRO A 233 9.21 11.01 -13.91
C PRO A 233 8.97 11.30 -15.38
N GLN A 234 9.81 10.75 -16.27
CA GLN A 234 9.66 10.85 -17.72
C GLN A 234 8.88 9.65 -18.27
N GLY A 235 8.08 9.88 -19.32
CA GLY A 235 7.29 8.86 -20.01
C GLY A 235 5.90 8.61 -19.40
N ASN A 236 5.11 7.74 -20.05
CA ASN A 236 3.72 7.42 -19.68
C ASN A 236 3.58 6.39 -18.56
N ARG A 237 4.59 6.15 -17.77
CA ARG A 237 4.56 5.09 -16.77
C ARG A 237 4.16 5.64 -15.41
N ILE A 238 3.16 4.99 -14.81
CA ILE A 238 2.91 5.07 -13.38
C ILE A 238 4.19 4.61 -12.68
N ASN A 239 4.90 5.55 -12.08
CA ASN A 239 6.21 5.28 -11.54
C ASN A 239 6.18 5.36 -10.01
N TYR A 240 6.55 4.23 -9.39
CA TYR A 240 6.71 4.10 -7.94
C TYR A 240 8.19 3.99 -7.54
N ASN A 241 9.09 4.38 -8.43
CA ASN A 241 10.52 4.32 -8.18
C ASN A 241 10.93 5.43 -7.21
N VAL A 242 11.64 5.07 -6.14
CA VAL A 242 12.17 6.00 -5.12
C VAL A 242 13.13 7.06 -5.68
N GLN A 243 13.67 6.84 -6.88
CA GLN A 243 14.48 7.84 -7.59
C GLN A 243 13.69 9.06 -8.09
N HIS A 244 12.36 8.98 -8.04
CA HIS A 244 11.47 10.10 -8.30
C HIS A 244 10.73 10.43 -7.00
N GLY A 245 10.63 11.70 -6.65
CA GLY A 245 10.15 12.11 -5.33
C GLY A 245 11.18 11.85 -4.22
N ARG A 246 12.46 11.74 -4.59
CA ARG A 246 13.54 11.41 -3.64
C ARG A 246 13.77 12.50 -2.61
N ALA A 247 13.62 13.75 -3.00
CA ALA A 247 13.72 14.86 -2.07
C ALA A 247 12.66 14.75 -0.98
N GLY A 248 11.38 14.61 -1.34
CA GLY A 248 10.30 14.45 -0.38
C GLY A 248 10.40 13.18 0.44
N THR A 249 10.80 12.05 -0.17
CA THR A 249 10.90 10.75 0.51
C THR A 249 11.99 10.75 1.58
N LEU A 250 13.14 11.35 1.30
CA LEU A 250 14.30 11.30 2.20
C LEU A 250 14.31 12.42 3.24
N THR A 251 13.79 13.60 2.89
CA THR A 251 13.88 14.77 3.75
C THR A 251 12.56 15.16 4.43
N GLY A 252 11.43 14.65 3.92
CA GLY A 252 10.10 15.11 4.34
C GLY A 252 9.71 16.49 3.79
N ILE A 253 10.57 17.14 3.00
CA ILE A 253 10.29 18.45 2.41
C ILE A 253 9.25 18.32 1.30
N PRO A 254 8.19 19.14 1.27
CA PRO A 254 7.22 19.18 0.18
C PRO A 254 7.85 19.37 -1.19
N VAL A 255 7.43 18.56 -2.16
CA VAL A 255 7.86 18.62 -3.55
C VAL A 255 6.71 19.08 -4.46
N ILE A 256 7.04 19.66 -5.61
CA ILE A 256 6.05 20.20 -6.57
C ILE A 256 5.16 19.10 -7.13
N LEU A 257 5.76 17.96 -7.45
CA LEU A 257 5.08 16.80 -8.03
C LEU A 257 5.73 15.52 -7.48
N GLY A 258 4.95 14.77 -6.71
CA GLY A 258 5.39 13.46 -6.23
C GLY A 258 5.11 12.35 -7.24
N TRP A 259 4.87 11.14 -6.75
CA TRP A 259 4.58 9.97 -7.59
C TRP A 259 3.20 10.07 -8.23
N GLN A 260 3.17 10.25 -9.55
CA GLN A 260 1.95 10.36 -10.36
C GLN A 260 0.96 9.21 -10.11
N GLY A 261 1.47 7.99 -10.02
CA GLY A 261 0.64 6.81 -9.79
C GLY A 261 -0.12 6.86 -8.48
N HIS A 262 0.54 7.21 -7.39
CA HIS A 262 -0.12 7.39 -6.09
C HIS A 262 -1.10 8.55 -6.10
N GLN A 263 -0.70 9.68 -6.68
CA GLN A 263 -1.57 10.84 -6.71
C GLN A 263 -2.82 10.62 -7.56
N SER A 264 -2.70 9.99 -8.72
CA SER A 264 -3.84 9.65 -9.57
C SER A 264 -4.77 8.64 -8.88
N GLN A 265 -4.21 7.67 -8.18
CA GLN A 265 -4.99 6.69 -7.42
C GLN A 265 -5.80 7.33 -6.28
N TRP A 266 -5.21 8.27 -5.57
CA TRP A 266 -5.86 8.89 -4.41
C TRP A 266 -6.84 10.01 -4.81
N ARG A 267 -6.52 10.75 -5.87
CA ARG A 267 -7.34 11.88 -6.35
C ARG A 267 -8.42 11.47 -7.34
N GLY A 268 -8.28 10.29 -7.97
CA GLY A 268 -9.23 9.79 -8.97
C GLY A 268 -9.43 10.80 -10.11
N ASP A 269 -10.68 11.08 -10.44
CA ASP A 269 -11.05 11.98 -11.56
C ASP A 269 -10.58 13.43 -11.37
N THR A 270 -10.26 13.83 -10.13
CA THR A 270 -9.76 15.18 -9.85
C THR A 270 -8.24 15.33 -10.06
N TYR A 271 -7.53 14.23 -10.37
CA TYR A 271 -6.08 14.25 -10.53
C TYR A 271 -5.60 15.28 -11.55
N THR A 272 -6.15 15.25 -12.75
CA THR A 272 -5.75 16.16 -13.83
C THR A 272 -5.92 17.63 -13.43
N GLN A 273 -7.02 17.96 -12.75
CA GLN A 273 -7.26 19.31 -12.25
C GLN A 273 -6.26 19.68 -11.13
N ALA A 274 -5.98 18.77 -10.24
CA ALA A 274 -5.07 19.00 -9.11
C ALA A 274 -3.61 19.15 -9.54
N VAL A 275 -3.17 18.40 -10.56
CA VAL A 275 -1.82 18.50 -11.13
C VAL A 275 -1.68 19.77 -11.95
N GLY A 276 -2.71 20.13 -12.73
CA GLY A 276 -2.70 21.32 -13.58
C GLY A 276 -1.50 21.31 -14.55
N THR A 277 -0.71 22.36 -14.53
CA THR A 277 0.48 22.55 -15.40
C THR A 277 1.79 22.14 -14.74
N ARG A 278 1.80 21.51 -13.54
CA ARG A 278 3.02 21.20 -12.79
C ARG A 278 4.05 20.39 -13.58
N GLU A 279 3.59 19.46 -14.41
CA GLU A 279 4.50 18.63 -15.22
C GLU A 279 5.23 19.46 -16.26
N SER A 280 4.50 20.24 -17.06
CA SER A 280 5.09 21.12 -18.07
C SER A 280 5.89 22.26 -17.46
N ASP A 281 5.46 22.77 -16.31
CA ASP A 281 6.20 23.82 -15.60
C ASP A 281 7.56 23.30 -15.08
N LEU A 282 7.63 22.07 -14.55
CA LEU A 282 8.91 21.47 -14.18
C LEU A 282 9.82 21.25 -15.39
N ASP A 283 9.27 20.83 -16.54
CA ASP A 283 10.06 20.72 -17.76
C ASP A 283 10.65 22.09 -18.17
N VAL A 284 9.84 23.15 -18.17
CA VAL A 284 10.31 24.50 -18.45
C VAL A 284 11.31 24.99 -17.40
N LEU A 285 11.08 24.74 -16.13
CA LEU A 285 11.98 25.11 -15.03
C LEU A 285 13.41 24.58 -15.28
N TYR A 286 13.53 23.34 -15.75
CA TYR A 286 14.84 22.70 -15.94
C TYR A 286 15.43 22.89 -17.33
N THR A 287 14.63 23.02 -18.38
CA THR A 287 15.14 23.12 -19.77
C THR A 287 15.36 24.55 -20.26
N SER A 288 14.52 25.50 -19.84
CA SER A 288 14.68 26.91 -20.25
C SER A 288 16.02 27.48 -19.76
N THR A 289 16.67 28.26 -20.58
CA THR A 289 17.88 29.04 -20.20
C THR A 289 17.51 30.40 -19.60
N SER A 290 16.23 30.80 -19.66
CA SER A 290 15.72 32.08 -19.16
C SER A 290 15.47 32.02 -17.66
N ILE A 291 16.11 32.92 -16.91
CA ILE A 291 15.82 33.07 -15.47
C ILE A 291 14.41 33.62 -15.24
N ALA A 292 13.88 34.44 -16.14
CA ALA A 292 12.53 34.99 -16.01
C ALA A 292 11.46 33.88 -16.09
N ASP A 293 11.60 32.90 -16.98
CA ASP A 293 10.72 31.74 -17.05
C ASP A 293 10.79 30.93 -15.76
N ALA A 294 11.99 30.67 -15.24
CA ALA A 294 12.20 29.99 -13.99
C ALA A 294 11.53 30.72 -12.83
N MET A 295 11.71 32.04 -12.71
CA MET A 295 11.12 32.85 -11.64
C MET A 295 9.60 32.84 -11.67
N THR A 296 8.99 32.81 -12.85
CA THR A 296 7.52 32.67 -12.97
C THR A 296 7.01 31.39 -12.35
N ILE A 297 7.72 30.29 -12.54
CA ILE A 297 7.39 28.98 -11.98
C ILE A 297 7.68 28.94 -10.48
N ILE A 298 8.84 29.45 -10.08
CA ILE A 298 9.28 29.55 -8.68
C ILE A 298 8.23 30.29 -7.85
N GLN A 299 7.78 31.46 -8.31
CA GLN A 299 6.76 32.26 -7.65
C GLN A 299 5.39 31.57 -7.62
N ARG A 300 5.00 30.90 -8.71
CA ARG A 300 3.73 30.18 -8.80
C ARG A 300 3.60 29.09 -7.73
N TYR A 301 4.67 28.38 -7.44
CA TYR A 301 4.66 27.24 -6.54
C TYR A 301 5.35 27.49 -5.20
N GLY A 302 5.88 28.68 -4.96
CA GLY A 302 6.59 28.98 -3.72
C GLY A 302 7.83 28.13 -3.54
N ILE A 303 8.64 27.98 -4.59
CA ILE A 303 9.84 27.11 -4.56
C ILE A 303 10.95 27.83 -3.82
N ASP A 304 11.45 27.23 -2.75
CA ASP A 304 12.58 27.74 -1.94
C ASP A 304 13.90 27.11 -2.37
N TYR A 305 13.87 25.85 -2.81
CA TYR A 305 15.06 25.09 -3.20
C TYR A 305 14.87 24.38 -4.52
N ILE A 306 15.95 24.25 -5.27
CA ILE A 306 15.99 23.56 -6.55
C ILE A 306 17.12 22.51 -6.50
N LEU A 307 16.74 21.24 -6.63
CA LEU A 307 17.69 20.14 -6.78
C LEU A 307 18.13 20.05 -8.24
N TYR A 308 19.43 20.01 -8.47
CA TYR A 308 20.03 19.72 -9.77
C TYR A 308 21.02 18.56 -9.61
N GLY A 309 20.50 17.35 -9.64
CA GLY A 309 21.22 16.12 -9.40
C GLY A 309 21.30 15.22 -10.63
N THR A 310 21.40 13.93 -10.36
CA THR A 310 21.59 12.91 -11.40
C THR A 310 20.38 12.81 -12.33
N LYS A 311 19.17 12.86 -11.82
CA LYS A 311 17.95 12.76 -12.63
C LYS A 311 17.65 14.02 -13.42
N GLU A 312 17.92 15.18 -12.86
CA GLU A 312 17.80 16.44 -13.57
C GLU A 312 18.74 16.47 -14.80
N ARG A 313 19.98 16.03 -14.65
CA ARG A 313 20.93 15.96 -15.77
C ARG A 313 20.59 14.87 -16.78
N GLU A 314 20.09 13.71 -16.30
CA GLU A 314 19.66 12.62 -17.17
C GLU A 314 18.49 13.04 -18.07
N TYR A 315 17.52 13.78 -17.54
CA TYR A 315 16.27 14.09 -18.24
C TYR A 315 16.31 15.43 -18.99
N TYR A 316 17.00 16.41 -18.45
CA TYR A 316 16.97 17.78 -18.96
C TYR A 316 18.34 18.26 -19.45
N GLY A 317 19.40 17.47 -19.27
CA GLY A 317 20.77 17.87 -19.59
C GLY A 317 21.34 18.91 -18.63
N THR A 318 22.31 19.67 -19.06
CA THR A 318 23.01 20.68 -18.23
C THR A 318 22.76 22.12 -18.71
N GLY A 319 22.10 22.31 -19.85
CA GLY A 319 21.92 23.63 -20.47
C GLY A 319 21.12 24.62 -19.63
N GLY A 320 20.14 24.11 -18.87
CA GLY A 320 19.31 24.93 -18.00
C GLY A 320 19.92 25.25 -16.64
N GLU A 321 21.04 24.63 -16.24
CA GLU A 321 21.63 24.81 -14.90
C GLU A 321 22.32 26.17 -14.73
N ALA A 322 22.89 26.72 -15.80
CA ALA A 322 23.65 27.97 -15.75
C ALA A 322 22.85 29.13 -15.12
N LYS A 323 21.55 29.25 -15.45
CA LYS A 323 20.70 30.30 -14.87
C LYS A 323 20.59 30.21 -13.34
N PHE A 324 20.67 28.99 -12.77
CA PHE A 324 20.63 28.83 -11.32
C PHE A 324 21.98 29.16 -10.69
N LEU A 325 23.08 28.77 -11.30
CA LEU A 325 24.44 29.11 -10.87
C LEU A 325 24.67 30.63 -10.82
N ASP A 326 24.16 31.35 -11.81
CA ASP A 326 24.35 32.80 -11.94
C ASP A 326 23.47 33.62 -10.97
N ASN A 327 22.33 33.09 -10.56
CA ASN A 327 21.31 33.87 -9.83
C ASN A 327 21.01 33.37 -8.43
N PHE A 328 21.38 32.15 -8.06
CA PHE A 328 21.02 31.53 -6.77
C PHE A 328 22.26 31.06 -6.01
N GLU A 329 22.10 30.90 -4.71
CA GLU A 329 23.14 30.37 -3.84
C GLU A 329 23.16 28.84 -3.86
N VAL A 330 24.34 28.26 -4.05
CA VAL A 330 24.53 26.82 -3.86
C VAL A 330 24.66 26.55 -2.36
N VAL A 331 23.64 25.94 -1.74
CA VAL A 331 23.62 25.69 -0.29
C VAL A 331 24.11 24.30 0.07
N CYS A 332 23.92 23.32 -0.80
CA CYS A 332 24.42 21.97 -0.62
C CYS A 332 25.03 21.47 -1.93
N ILE A 333 26.20 20.87 -1.80
CA ILE A 333 26.92 20.23 -2.91
C ILE A 333 27.38 18.86 -2.43
N SER A 334 27.35 17.86 -3.30
CA SER A 334 27.91 16.55 -2.99
C SER A 334 29.44 16.56 -3.09
N ASP A 335 30.11 15.81 -2.22
CA ASP A 335 31.55 15.61 -2.27
C ASP A 335 31.99 14.81 -3.51
N VAL A 336 31.09 13.98 -4.00
CA VAL A 336 31.30 13.12 -5.17
C VAL A 336 30.23 13.42 -6.21
N GLY A 337 30.65 13.70 -7.44
CA GLY A 337 29.73 14.04 -8.52
C GLY A 337 29.35 15.52 -8.52
N ASN A 338 28.28 15.86 -9.26
CA ASN A 338 27.90 17.25 -9.55
C ASN A 338 26.50 17.61 -9.01
N THR A 339 26.00 16.93 -8.00
CA THR A 339 24.68 17.28 -7.44
C THR A 339 24.78 18.54 -6.60
N ARG A 340 23.92 19.50 -6.90
CA ARG A 340 23.82 20.79 -6.22
C ARG A 340 22.37 21.07 -5.83
N ILE A 341 22.22 21.76 -4.72
CA ILE A 341 20.93 22.32 -4.31
C ILE A 341 21.09 23.84 -4.24
N TYR A 342 20.25 24.50 -5.01
CA TYR A 342 20.20 25.94 -5.10
C TYR A 342 19.12 26.47 -4.15
N ARG A 343 19.45 27.52 -3.39
CA ARG A 343 18.47 28.30 -2.62
C ARG A 343 18.03 29.47 -3.45
N VAL A 344 16.73 29.62 -3.60
CA VAL A 344 16.12 30.80 -4.23
C VAL A 344 16.31 32.00 -3.31
N ILE A 345 16.99 33.02 -3.80
CA ILE A 345 17.21 34.27 -3.07
C ILE A 345 16.23 35.31 -3.65
N GLU A 346 15.50 36.02 -2.77
CA GLU A 346 14.53 37.06 -3.16
C GLU A 346 15.14 38.24 -3.97
N ARG A 347 16.47 38.26 -4.20
CA ARG A 347 17.15 39.35 -4.88
C ARG A 347 16.71 39.58 -6.32
N TYR A 348 16.12 38.58 -6.96
CA TYR A 348 15.57 38.74 -8.29
C TYR A 348 14.06 38.95 -8.24
N ASN A 349 13.65 40.20 -8.04
CA ASN A 349 12.26 40.61 -8.30
C ASN A 349 12.21 41.34 -9.65
N PRO A 350 11.84 40.71 -10.76
CA PRO A 350 11.72 41.35 -12.06
C PRO A 350 10.62 42.42 -12.08
N PHE A 351 9.81 42.52 -11.05
CA PHE A 351 8.68 43.46 -10.90
C PHE A 351 8.89 44.51 -9.80
N ALA A 352 10.05 44.56 -9.16
CA ALA A 352 10.37 45.57 -8.12
C ALA A 352 10.48 47.03 -8.66
N GLY A 353 10.07 47.27 -9.87
CA GLY A 353 10.13 48.56 -10.54
C GLY A 353 8.88 48.97 -11.32
N ARG A 354 7.70 48.43 -10.97
CA ARG A 354 6.44 48.91 -11.56
C ARG A 354 5.48 49.42 -10.52
#